data_17b3c69903e4d6c01406139473586c16
#
_entry.id   17b3c69903e4d6c01406139473586c16
#
_cell.length_a   1.000
_cell.length_b   1.000
_cell.length_c   1.000
_cell.angle_alpha   90.00
_cell.angle_beta   90.00
_cell.angle_gamma   90.00
#
_symmetry.space_group_name_H-M   'P 1'
#
loop_
_entity.id
_entity.type
_entity.pdbx_description
1 polymer ?
#
loop_
_entity_poly.entity_id
_entity_poly.type
_entity_poly.pdbx_seq_one_letter_code
_entity_poly.pdbx_strand_id
1 'polypeptide(L)'
;DAGEQVGTVTVSVANFTYDDGYYYRDPGKKPFLYLENYPLGENDTMMTVILRALKENGYSWTGTGGDDYTLTYLSSISKTENGKTYKLGEFDGGQQSGWMGTLNDWFTNLSFAEFKVANGKLGDGDVISVQYTREGLGEDLSGTFGNSDTTLKALDIEGGKLLTEFASGEAGGTYEYTLAIDSASAVVKLTPTASNKNYLTKIFLNEKVTGNTEGSFFKRTQSIPVANGDVIYVGCGEYAWPSMNNQSTEARDYTGTWYVLHVVNVNEGSGYVNDAIDALPSASDVSYGSY
;
A
#
# COMPACT_ATOMS: atom_id res chain seq x y z
N ASP A 1 13.58 -27.27 -4.46
CA ASP A 1 13.69 -26.88 -5.86
C ASP A 1 12.54 -25.95 -6.22
N ALA A 2 12.87 -24.78 -6.78
CA ALA A 2 11.90 -23.76 -7.16
C ALA A 2 11.02 -24.15 -8.37
N GLY A 3 11.41 -25.21 -9.10
CA GLY A 3 10.74 -25.63 -10.33
C GLY A 3 11.08 -24.73 -11.52
N GLU A 4 10.25 -24.78 -12.57
CA GLU A 4 10.44 -23.92 -13.73
C GLU A 4 10.28 -22.45 -13.38
N GLN A 5 11.10 -21.59 -13.99
CA GLN A 5 10.98 -20.15 -13.82
C GLN A 5 9.70 -19.64 -14.46
N VAL A 6 8.87 -18.93 -13.69
CA VAL A 6 7.60 -18.37 -14.14
C VAL A 6 7.61 -16.85 -14.20
N GLY A 7 8.69 -16.22 -13.76
CA GLY A 7 8.83 -14.77 -13.76
C GLY A 7 10.01 -14.30 -12.93
N THR A 8 9.98 -13.03 -12.57
CA THR A 8 10.95 -12.39 -11.68
C THR A 8 10.25 -11.52 -10.63
N VAL A 9 10.91 -11.34 -9.51
CA VAL A 9 10.44 -10.48 -8.41
C VAL A 9 11.54 -9.56 -7.96
N THR A 10 11.18 -8.51 -7.22
CA THR A 10 12.13 -7.68 -6.47
C THR A 10 12.15 -8.15 -5.03
N VAL A 11 13.34 -8.30 -4.45
CA VAL A 11 13.54 -8.67 -3.05
C VAL A 11 14.36 -7.61 -2.35
N SER A 12 13.84 -7.10 -1.25
CA SER A 12 14.50 -6.09 -0.41
C SER A 12 14.48 -6.53 1.05
N VAL A 13 15.61 -6.45 1.72
CA VAL A 13 15.72 -6.69 3.17
C VAL A 13 16.46 -5.52 3.80
N ALA A 14 15.84 -4.87 4.78
CA ALA A 14 16.35 -3.64 5.38
C ALA A 14 16.07 -3.53 6.87
N ASN A 15 16.92 -2.81 7.57
CA ASN A 15 16.67 -2.34 8.92
C ASN A 15 16.84 -0.83 8.96
N PHE A 16 15.73 -0.10 9.13
CA PHE A 16 15.73 1.38 9.21
C PHE A 16 15.30 1.89 10.59
N THR A 17 15.06 1.00 11.55
CA THR A 17 14.43 1.37 12.82
C THR A 17 15.31 1.18 14.03
N TYR A 18 16.30 0.29 13.96
CA TYR A 18 17.11 -0.09 15.12
C TYR A 18 18.60 -0.06 14.80
N ASP A 19 19.33 0.82 15.48
CA ASP A 19 20.78 0.87 15.37
C ASP A 19 21.42 -0.26 16.20
N ASP A 20 21.67 -1.37 15.52
CA ASP A 20 22.34 -2.54 16.07
C ASP A 20 23.87 -2.54 15.80
N GLY A 21 24.36 -1.46 15.19
CA GLY A 21 25.78 -1.30 14.82
C GLY A 21 26.21 -2.04 13.56
N TYR A 22 25.32 -2.79 12.90
CA TYR A 22 25.65 -3.53 11.68
C TYR A 22 24.61 -3.44 10.58
N TYR A 23 23.39 -3.89 10.86
CA TYR A 23 22.30 -3.90 9.87
C TYR A 23 21.60 -2.56 9.72
N TYR A 24 21.73 -1.68 10.71
CA TYR A 24 21.02 -0.42 10.72
C TYR A 24 21.37 0.47 9.52
N ARG A 25 20.34 1.01 8.93
CA ARG A 25 20.46 2.05 7.90
C ARG A 25 19.43 3.13 8.21
N ASP A 26 19.82 4.38 8.14
CA ASP A 26 18.90 5.50 8.28
C ASP A 26 17.84 5.48 7.19
N PRO A 27 16.61 5.98 7.48
CA PRO A 27 15.58 6.11 6.45
C PRO A 27 16.10 6.81 5.20
N GLY A 28 15.76 6.26 4.02
CA GLY A 28 16.19 6.76 2.72
C GLY A 28 17.53 6.22 2.23
N LYS A 29 18.28 5.49 3.04
CA LYS A 29 19.47 4.75 2.60
C LYS A 29 19.08 3.39 2.00
N LYS A 30 20.02 2.79 1.27
CA LYS A 30 19.78 1.49 0.60
C LYS A 30 19.59 0.36 1.62
N PRO A 31 18.69 -0.59 1.33
CA PRO A 31 18.63 -1.86 2.04
C PRO A 31 19.99 -2.58 2.04
N PHE A 32 20.23 -3.44 3.02
CA PHE A 32 21.45 -4.24 3.02
C PHE A 32 21.38 -5.42 2.03
N LEU A 33 20.20 -5.78 1.57
CA LEU A 33 19.96 -6.70 0.46
C LEU A 33 18.88 -6.12 -0.44
N TYR A 34 19.22 -5.94 -1.72
CA TYR A 34 18.27 -5.46 -2.74
C TYR A 34 18.57 -6.14 -4.07
N LEU A 35 17.61 -6.88 -4.58
CA LEU A 35 17.73 -7.67 -5.81
C LEU A 35 16.55 -7.36 -6.72
N GLU A 36 16.83 -6.86 -7.91
CA GLU A 36 15.85 -6.70 -8.99
C GLU A 36 15.90 -7.91 -9.93
N ASN A 37 14.79 -8.21 -10.58
CA ASN A 37 14.67 -9.31 -11.54
C ASN A 37 15.15 -10.66 -10.96
N TYR A 38 14.84 -10.89 -9.70
CA TYR A 38 15.20 -12.14 -9.02
C TYR A 38 14.31 -13.27 -9.51
N PRO A 39 14.88 -14.44 -9.93
CA PRO A 39 14.09 -15.53 -10.48
C PRO A 39 13.00 -16.05 -9.53
N LEU A 40 11.80 -16.20 -10.06
CA LEU A 40 10.65 -16.80 -9.38
C LEU A 40 10.31 -18.14 -10.05
N GLY A 41 10.30 -19.20 -9.27
CA GLY A 41 9.94 -20.53 -9.75
C GLY A 41 8.50 -20.91 -9.43
N GLU A 42 7.94 -21.87 -10.16
CA GLU A 42 6.54 -22.31 -10.00
C GLU A 42 6.21 -22.86 -8.62
N ASN A 43 7.22 -23.39 -7.91
CA ASN A 43 7.06 -23.93 -6.56
C ASN A 43 7.40 -22.95 -5.45
N ASP A 44 7.73 -21.70 -5.79
CA ASP A 44 8.13 -20.72 -4.80
C ASP A 44 6.96 -20.24 -3.94
N THR A 45 7.31 -19.91 -2.71
CA THR A 45 6.54 -19.08 -1.79
C THR A 45 7.33 -17.79 -1.51
N MET A 46 6.67 -16.80 -0.96
CA MET A 46 7.38 -15.59 -0.50
C MET A 46 8.54 -15.96 0.44
N MET A 47 8.33 -16.92 1.36
CA MET A 47 9.37 -17.41 2.27
C MET A 47 10.55 -18.02 1.53
N THR A 48 10.32 -18.94 0.58
CA THR A 48 11.40 -19.62 -0.14
C THR A 48 12.24 -18.65 -0.97
N VAL A 49 11.59 -17.64 -1.56
CA VAL A 49 12.29 -16.58 -2.29
C VAL A 49 13.19 -15.76 -1.35
N ILE A 50 12.68 -15.34 -0.20
CA ILE A 50 13.44 -14.58 0.80
C ILE A 50 14.65 -15.40 1.28
N LEU A 51 14.44 -16.65 1.65
CA LEU A 51 15.50 -17.49 2.19
C LEU A 51 16.58 -17.81 1.13
N ARG A 52 16.17 -18.07 -0.11
CA ARG A 52 17.12 -18.29 -1.22
C ARG A 52 17.96 -17.02 -1.48
N ALA A 53 17.33 -15.86 -1.53
CA ALA A 53 18.01 -14.59 -1.72
C ALA A 53 19.00 -14.31 -0.58
N LEU A 54 18.63 -14.57 0.66
CA LEU A 54 19.52 -14.45 1.81
C LEU A 54 20.72 -15.39 1.69
N LYS A 55 20.49 -16.66 1.42
CA LYS A 55 21.53 -17.69 1.33
C LYS A 55 22.55 -17.38 0.23
N GLU A 56 22.08 -17.00 -0.95
CA GLU A 56 22.95 -16.67 -2.09
C GLU A 56 23.82 -15.43 -1.83
N ASN A 57 23.41 -14.58 -0.87
CA ASN A 57 24.16 -13.37 -0.51
C ASN A 57 24.90 -13.49 0.82
N GLY A 58 25.09 -14.73 1.31
CA GLY A 58 25.95 -15.01 2.46
C GLY A 58 25.27 -14.83 3.82
N TYR A 59 23.94 -14.72 3.86
CA TYR A 59 23.16 -14.64 5.10
C TYR A 59 22.66 -16.01 5.53
N SER A 60 22.50 -16.15 6.84
CA SER A 60 21.85 -17.28 7.49
C SER A 60 20.64 -16.77 8.26
N TRP A 61 19.81 -17.66 8.74
CA TRP A 61 18.60 -17.31 9.49
C TRP A 61 18.28 -18.36 10.55
N THR A 62 17.42 -17.96 11.49
CA THR A 62 16.70 -18.87 12.36
C THR A 62 15.22 -18.63 12.23
N GLY A 63 14.42 -19.63 12.53
CA GLY A 63 12.97 -19.51 12.45
C GLY A 63 12.28 -20.72 13.05
N THR A 64 10.96 -20.77 12.88
CA THR A 64 10.11 -21.83 13.41
C THR A 64 9.14 -22.35 12.36
N GLY A 65 8.56 -23.52 12.63
CA GLY A 65 7.49 -24.10 11.80
C GLY A 65 7.96 -25.00 10.69
N GLY A 66 9.26 -25.28 10.59
CA GLY A 66 9.80 -26.19 9.58
C GLY A 66 11.29 -26.04 9.34
N ASP A 67 11.78 -26.71 8.30
CA ASP A 67 13.13 -26.55 7.78
C ASP A 67 13.23 -25.33 6.82
N ASP A 68 14.36 -25.19 6.12
CA ASP A 68 14.61 -24.10 5.18
C ASP A 68 13.55 -23.97 4.06
N TYR A 69 12.84 -25.03 3.73
CA TYR A 69 11.82 -25.04 2.68
C TYR A 69 10.40 -24.90 3.23
N THR A 70 10.18 -25.27 4.48
CA THR A 70 8.86 -25.30 5.11
C THR A 70 8.73 -24.31 6.26
N LEU A 71 9.74 -23.46 6.43
CA LEU A 71 9.75 -22.43 7.48
C LEU A 71 8.49 -21.56 7.40
N THR A 72 7.82 -21.37 8.53
CA THR A 72 6.62 -20.55 8.61
C THR A 72 6.85 -19.19 9.25
N TYR A 73 7.94 -19.05 10.02
CA TYR A 73 8.28 -17.79 10.70
C TYR A 73 9.78 -17.53 10.69
N LEU A 74 10.17 -16.36 10.21
CA LEU A 74 11.56 -15.88 10.16
C LEU A 74 11.86 -15.09 11.44
N SER A 75 12.66 -15.68 12.34
CA SER A 75 12.95 -15.09 13.64
C SER A 75 14.18 -14.18 13.61
N SER A 76 15.23 -14.55 12.91
CA SER A 76 16.46 -13.76 12.85
C SER A 76 17.18 -13.92 11.54
N ILE A 77 17.99 -12.92 11.21
CA ILE A 77 18.93 -12.92 10.08
C ILE A 77 20.33 -12.70 10.63
N SER A 78 21.30 -13.47 10.15
CA SER A 78 22.69 -13.39 10.58
C SER A 78 23.65 -13.41 9.42
N LYS A 79 24.84 -12.83 9.64
CA LYS A 79 25.96 -12.88 8.73
C LYS A 79 27.25 -13.04 9.52
N THR A 80 28.12 -13.91 9.04
CA THR A 80 29.45 -14.09 9.63
C THR A 80 30.49 -13.47 8.70
N GLU A 81 31.24 -12.52 9.21
CA GLU A 81 32.33 -11.83 8.51
C GLU A 81 33.56 -11.79 9.42
N ASN A 82 34.71 -12.17 8.88
CA ASN A 82 35.99 -12.14 9.61
C ASN A 82 35.93 -12.88 10.97
N GLY A 83 35.19 -13.99 11.03
CA GLY A 83 35.05 -14.80 12.23
C GLY A 83 34.04 -14.24 13.25
N LYS A 84 33.40 -13.09 12.96
CA LYS A 84 32.38 -12.49 13.82
C LYS A 84 30.99 -12.68 13.21
N THR A 85 30.05 -13.14 14.04
CA THR A 85 28.65 -13.29 13.65
C THR A 85 27.83 -12.10 14.13
N TYR A 86 27.14 -11.47 13.16
CA TYR A 86 26.18 -10.39 13.37
C TYR A 86 24.77 -10.97 13.22
N LYS A 87 23.96 -10.82 14.25
CA LYS A 87 22.60 -11.36 14.27
C LYS A 87 21.61 -10.30 14.71
N LEU A 88 20.51 -10.17 13.98
CA LEU A 88 19.39 -9.33 14.32
C LEU A 88 18.10 -10.14 14.19
N GLY A 89 17.28 -10.13 15.24
CA GLY A 89 16.06 -10.88 15.23
C GLY A 89 15.01 -10.38 16.20
N GLU A 90 14.02 -11.21 16.37
CA GLU A 90 12.89 -11.00 17.27
C GLU A 90 13.36 -10.65 18.68
N PHE A 91 12.78 -9.60 19.23
CA PHE A 91 13.04 -9.06 20.57
C PHE A 91 14.39 -8.35 20.76
N ASP A 92 15.29 -8.34 19.80
CA ASP A 92 16.59 -7.66 19.95
C ASP A 92 16.44 -6.15 20.11
N GLY A 93 15.50 -5.53 19.41
CA GLY A 93 15.21 -4.10 19.49
C GLY A 93 14.11 -3.71 20.49
N GLY A 94 13.62 -4.64 21.28
CA GLY A 94 12.53 -4.45 22.24
C GLY A 94 11.45 -5.53 22.11
N GLN A 95 10.47 -5.52 22.99
CA GLN A 95 9.44 -6.57 23.07
C GLN A 95 8.55 -6.68 21.83
N GLN A 96 8.46 -5.61 21.05
CA GLN A 96 7.65 -5.57 19.82
C GLN A 96 8.51 -5.63 18.54
N SER A 97 9.80 -5.93 18.69
CA SER A 97 10.71 -5.94 17.57
C SER A 97 10.77 -7.27 16.84
N GLY A 98 11.01 -7.23 15.55
CA GLY A 98 11.14 -8.40 14.69
C GLY A 98 11.11 -8.05 13.21
N TRP A 99 11.22 -9.07 12.37
CA TRP A 99 11.15 -8.94 10.93
C TRP A 99 9.70 -9.00 10.46
N MET A 100 9.33 -8.06 9.61
CA MET A 100 8.00 -7.98 9.00
C MET A 100 8.12 -7.87 7.49
N GLY A 101 7.10 -8.30 6.76
CA GLY A 101 7.12 -8.30 5.31
C GLY A 101 5.92 -7.64 4.68
N THR A 102 6.14 -7.02 3.52
CA THR A 102 5.10 -6.61 2.59
C THR A 102 5.25 -7.30 1.25
N LEU A 103 4.13 -7.51 0.60
CA LEU A 103 4.04 -7.94 -0.78
C LEU A 103 3.30 -6.84 -1.55
N ASN A 104 3.97 -6.20 -2.50
CA ASN A 104 3.44 -5.06 -3.26
C ASN A 104 2.93 -3.92 -2.35
N ASP A 105 3.72 -3.56 -1.34
CA ASP A 105 3.39 -2.54 -0.35
C ASP A 105 2.17 -2.87 0.53
N TRP A 106 1.71 -4.12 0.49
CA TRP A 106 0.67 -4.60 1.39
C TRP A 106 1.27 -5.47 2.48
N PHE A 107 0.95 -5.16 3.74
CA PHE A 107 1.38 -5.95 4.88
C PHE A 107 0.83 -7.38 4.78
N THR A 108 1.71 -8.37 4.88
CA THR A 108 1.30 -9.78 4.83
C THR A 108 0.71 -10.17 6.19
N ASN A 109 -0.57 -10.47 6.20
CA ASN A 109 -1.32 -10.86 7.40
C ASN A 109 -1.26 -12.35 7.73
N LEU A 110 -0.51 -13.09 6.94
CA LEU A 110 -0.26 -14.51 7.09
C LEU A 110 1.24 -14.76 7.06
N SER A 111 1.67 -15.98 7.38
CA SER A 111 3.05 -16.41 7.16
C SER A 111 3.49 -16.15 5.72
N PHE A 112 4.74 -15.76 5.51
CA PHE A 112 5.32 -15.64 4.17
C PHE A 112 5.18 -16.91 3.34
N ALA A 113 5.12 -18.08 3.99
CA ALA A 113 4.93 -19.36 3.34
C ALA A 113 3.53 -19.54 2.72
N GLU A 114 2.55 -18.72 3.10
CA GLU A 114 1.20 -18.82 2.55
C GLU A 114 1.00 -18.02 1.25
N PHE A 115 1.95 -17.17 0.89
CA PHE A 115 1.95 -16.44 -0.38
C PHE A 115 2.73 -17.24 -1.40
N LYS A 116 2.01 -18.03 -2.21
CA LYS A 116 2.56 -19.04 -3.10
C LYS A 116 2.28 -18.70 -4.56
N VAL A 117 3.18 -19.09 -5.45
CA VAL A 117 2.89 -19.11 -6.89
C VAL A 117 1.72 -20.06 -7.18
N ALA A 118 1.71 -21.22 -6.53
CA ALA A 118 0.67 -22.23 -6.73
C ALA A 118 -0.75 -21.77 -6.37
N ASN A 119 -0.91 -20.83 -5.45
CA ASN A 119 -2.23 -20.32 -5.08
C ASN A 119 -2.55 -18.95 -5.69
N GLY A 120 -1.69 -18.44 -6.57
CA GLY A 120 -1.87 -17.17 -7.25
C GLY A 120 -1.60 -15.92 -6.41
N LYS A 121 -1.14 -16.08 -5.17
CA LYS A 121 -0.83 -14.95 -4.27
C LYS A 121 0.56 -14.35 -4.50
N LEU A 122 1.43 -15.03 -5.21
CA LEU A 122 2.75 -14.57 -5.59
C LEU A 122 2.92 -14.78 -7.09
N GLY A 123 3.47 -13.79 -7.80
CA GLY A 123 3.62 -13.86 -9.24
C GLY A 123 4.68 -12.92 -9.81
N ASP A 124 4.83 -12.98 -11.12
CA ASP A 124 5.77 -12.14 -11.87
C ASP A 124 5.54 -10.65 -11.60
N GLY A 125 6.63 -9.92 -11.39
CA GLY A 125 6.60 -8.49 -11.13
C GLY A 125 6.31 -8.10 -9.68
N ASP A 126 6.07 -9.05 -8.79
CA ASP A 126 5.81 -8.75 -7.38
C ASP A 126 7.05 -8.17 -6.68
N VAL A 127 6.79 -7.32 -5.70
CA VAL A 127 7.81 -6.68 -4.87
C VAL A 127 7.70 -7.20 -3.45
N ILE A 128 8.71 -7.93 -3.03
CA ILE A 128 8.86 -8.46 -1.68
C ILE A 128 9.76 -7.51 -0.89
N SER A 129 9.27 -7.00 0.24
CA SER A 129 10.05 -6.13 1.13
C SER A 129 9.97 -6.66 2.55
N VAL A 130 11.14 -6.97 3.13
CA VAL A 130 11.27 -7.41 4.51
C VAL A 130 12.00 -6.34 5.29
N GLN A 131 11.39 -5.86 6.37
CA GLN A 131 11.96 -4.80 7.18
C GLN A 131 11.88 -5.14 8.67
N TYR A 132 12.83 -4.61 9.41
CA TYR A 132 12.86 -4.75 10.86
C TYR A 132 11.98 -3.68 11.51
N THR A 133 10.99 -4.09 12.28
CA THR A 133 10.17 -3.19 13.10
C THR A 133 10.63 -3.22 14.54
N ARG A 134 10.58 -2.08 15.20
CA ARG A 134 10.93 -1.93 16.61
C ARG A 134 9.75 -1.59 17.49
N GLU A 135 8.86 -0.75 17.00
CA GLU A 135 7.74 -0.21 17.77
C GLU A 135 6.43 -0.25 16.97
N GLY A 136 5.32 -0.42 17.67
CA GLY A 136 4.00 -0.36 17.05
C GLY A 136 3.67 -1.53 16.14
N LEU A 137 4.41 -2.63 16.21
CA LEU A 137 4.18 -3.84 15.40
C LEU A 137 4.06 -3.50 13.91
N GLY A 138 5.01 -2.73 13.40
CA GLY A 138 5.09 -2.30 12.00
C GLY A 138 4.67 -0.86 11.74
N GLU A 139 4.08 -0.15 12.69
CA GLU A 139 3.69 1.25 12.50
C GLU A 139 4.89 2.16 12.26
N ASP A 140 6.02 1.90 12.90
CA ASP A 140 7.27 2.64 12.70
C ASP A 140 7.85 2.48 11.29
N LEU A 141 7.43 1.46 10.54
CA LEU A 141 7.82 1.22 9.17
C LEU A 141 6.94 1.94 8.15
N SER A 142 5.75 2.36 8.57
CA SER A 142 4.77 2.94 7.65
C SER A 142 5.22 4.28 7.07
N GLY A 143 6.16 4.97 7.72
CA GLY A 143 6.50 6.36 7.41
C GLY A 143 5.40 7.35 7.76
N THR A 144 4.35 6.86 8.43
CA THR A 144 3.20 7.65 8.88
C THR A 144 3.16 7.80 10.39
N PHE A 145 4.05 7.14 11.09
CA PHE A 145 4.13 7.20 12.55
C PHE A 145 4.36 8.64 13.02
N GLY A 146 3.39 9.16 13.77
CA GLY A 146 3.40 10.57 14.19
C GLY A 146 3.01 11.58 13.11
N ASN A 147 2.60 11.15 11.92
CA ASN A 147 2.12 12.00 10.83
C ASN A 147 0.66 11.66 10.50
N SER A 148 -0.23 12.61 10.70
CA SER A 148 -1.67 12.46 10.48
C SER A 148 -2.18 13.13 9.18
N ASP A 149 -1.29 13.58 8.31
CA ASP A 149 -1.69 14.18 7.03
C ASP A 149 -2.10 13.13 6.01
N THR A 150 -3.39 12.83 6.01
CA THR A 150 -4.03 11.87 5.11
C THR A 150 -4.63 12.51 3.86
N THR A 151 -4.25 13.75 3.54
CA THR A 151 -4.77 14.44 2.35
C THR A 151 -4.13 13.94 1.06
N LEU A 152 -4.82 14.18 -0.06
CA LEU A 152 -4.22 14.09 -1.38
C LEU A 152 -3.48 15.40 -1.71
N LYS A 153 -2.25 15.27 -2.20
CA LYS A 153 -1.48 16.36 -2.79
C LYS A 153 -2.03 16.75 -4.16
N ALA A 154 -2.48 15.78 -4.94
CA ALA A 154 -2.99 15.97 -6.29
C ALA A 154 -3.99 14.87 -6.64
N LEU A 155 -4.87 15.17 -7.57
CA LEU A 155 -5.79 14.24 -8.20
C LEU A 155 -5.80 14.54 -9.71
N ASP A 156 -5.05 13.75 -10.49
CA ASP A 156 -4.99 13.86 -11.93
C ASP A 156 -6.13 13.07 -12.57
N ILE A 157 -6.82 13.66 -13.53
CA ILE A 157 -8.00 13.09 -14.17
C ILE A 157 -7.85 13.17 -15.69
N GLU A 158 -8.03 12.02 -16.36
CA GLU A 158 -8.17 11.92 -17.81
C GLU A 158 -9.58 11.42 -18.14
N GLY A 159 -10.18 11.94 -19.22
CA GLY A 159 -11.52 11.55 -19.66
C GLY A 159 -12.68 12.26 -18.97
N GLY A 160 -12.40 13.21 -18.13
CA GLY A 160 -13.35 14.09 -17.45
C GLY A 160 -12.66 15.30 -16.86
N LYS A 161 -13.44 16.22 -16.32
CA LYS A 161 -12.91 17.45 -15.71
C LYS A 161 -13.69 17.84 -14.48
N LEU A 162 -12.99 18.22 -13.42
CA LEU A 162 -13.62 18.83 -12.24
C LEU A 162 -14.11 20.24 -12.62
N LEU A 163 -15.32 20.60 -12.19
CA LEU A 163 -15.88 21.92 -12.43
C LEU A 163 -15.26 22.98 -11.54
N THR A 164 -14.69 22.58 -10.42
CA THR A 164 -13.91 23.44 -9.51
C THR A 164 -12.50 22.89 -9.39
N GLU A 165 -11.54 23.76 -9.18
CA GLU A 165 -10.14 23.36 -9.01
C GLU A 165 -9.98 22.46 -7.78
N PHE A 166 -9.20 21.40 -7.92
CA PHE A 166 -8.89 20.49 -6.83
C PHE A 166 -8.11 21.19 -5.72
N ALA A 167 -8.51 20.97 -4.47
CA ALA A 167 -7.81 21.41 -3.28
C ALA A 167 -7.68 20.26 -2.29
N SER A 168 -6.53 20.18 -1.62
CA SER A 168 -6.22 19.08 -0.68
C SER A 168 -7.15 19.03 0.52
N GLY A 169 -7.62 20.17 1.00
CA GLY A 169 -8.41 20.25 2.21
C GLY A 169 -7.61 19.92 3.48
N GLU A 170 -8.32 19.53 4.51
CA GLU A 170 -7.75 19.12 5.80
C GLU A 170 -7.89 17.61 6.00
N ALA A 171 -6.92 17.02 6.69
CA ALA A 171 -6.92 15.59 7.01
C ALA A 171 -8.18 15.22 7.82
N GLY A 172 -8.80 14.10 7.42
CA GLY A 172 -10.02 13.59 8.03
C GLY A 172 -11.31 14.21 7.47
N GLY A 173 -11.22 15.15 6.54
CA GLY A 173 -12.39 15.76 5.90
C GLY A 173 -12.98 14.93 4.78
N THR A 174 -14.19 15.29 4.38
CA THR A 174 -14.86 14.77 3.17
C THR A 174 -15.19 15.95 2.27
N TYR A 175 -14.72 15.90 1.04
CA TYR A 175 -14.80 17.00 0.08
C TYR A 175 -15.50 16.55 -1.19
N GLU A 176 -16.45 17.35 -1.66
CA GLU A 176 -17.30 16.98 -2.77
C GLU A 176 -17.01 17.83 -4.01
N TYR A 177 -17.00 17.17 -5.16
CA TYR A 177 -16.73 17.73 -6.47
C TYR A 177 -17.75 17.27 -7.49
N THR A 178 -17.92 18.04 -8.55
CA THR A 178 -18.60 17.60 -9.75
C THR A 178 -17.56 17.25 -10.82
N LEU A 179 -17.61 16.00 -11.29
CA LEU A 179 -16.80 15.52 -12.40
C LEU A 179 -17.63 15.56 -13.69
N ALA A 180 -17.31 16.49 -14.57
CA ALA A 180 -17.97 16.64 -15.85
C ALA A 180 -17.45 15.63 -16.86
N ILE A 181 -18.36 14.91 -17.52
CA ILE A 181 -18.11 14.12 -18.72
C ILE A 181 -18.93 14.69 -19.89
N ASP A 182 -18.53 14.42 -21.12
CA ASP A 182 -19.15 15.01 -22.31
C ASP A 182 -20.09 14.08 -23.08
N SER A 183 -20.40 12.92 -22.48
CA SER A 183 -21.30 11.92 -23.04
C SER A 183 -22.03 11.17 -21.93
N ALA A 184 -23.04 10.36 -22.29
CA ALA A 184 -23.82 9.59 -21.31
C ALA A 184 -22.97 8.59 -20.51
N SER A 185 -21.86 8.15 -21.10
CA SER A 185 -20.85 7.29 -20.45
C SER A 185 -19.47 7.64 -20.95
N ALA A 186 -18.47 7.44 -20.08
CA ALA A 186 -17.06 7.69 -20.38
C ALA A 186 -16.19 6.73 -19.61
N VAL A 187 -14.92 6.63 -19.99
CA VAL A 187 -13.89 6.00 -19.17
C VAL A 187 -13.01 7.12 -18.63
N VAL A 188 -12.97 7.24 -17.32
CA VAL A 188 -12.10 8.20 -16.63
C VAL A 188 -10.93 7.47 -15.99
N LYS A 189 -9.74 8.06 -16.11
CA LYS A 189 -8.54 7.58 -15.44
C LYS A 189 -8.19 8.53 -14.31
N LEU A 190 -8.15 8.00 -13.08
CA LEU A 190 -7.82 8.76 -11.89
C LEU A 190 -6.44 8.37 -11.36
N THR A 191 -5.61 9.37 -11.11
CA THR A 191 -4.29 9.19 -10.51
C THR A 191 -4.20 10.06 -9.25
N PRO A 192 -4.65 9.55 -8.10
CA PRO A 192 -4.49 10.24 -6.83
C PRO A 192 -3.04 10.16 -6.34
N THR A 193 -2.54 11.25 -5.78
CA THR A 193 -1.21 11.33 -5.18
C THR A 193 -1.37 11.76 -3.72
N ALA A 194 -1.00 10.90 -2.79
CA ALA A 194 -1.03 11.21 -1.36
C ALA A 194 0.02 12.26 -1.00
N SER A 195 -0.31 13.17 -0.09
CA SER A 195 0.63 14.15 0.48
C SER A 195 1.79 13.45 1.18
N ASN A 196 1.50 12.40 1.94
CA ASN A 196 2.48 11.45 2.44
C ASN A 196 2.37 10.16 1.62
N LYS A 197 3.41 9.84 0.86
CA LYS A 197 3.47 8.65 -0.03
C LYS A 197 3.24 7.31 0.68
N ASN A 198 3.33 7.29 2.00
CA ASN A 198 3.17 6.09 2.81
C ASN A 198 1.71 5.86 3.23
N TYR A 199 0.79 6.75 2.88
CA TYR A 199 -0.64 6.47 2.92
C TYR A 199 -1.12 5.92 1.59
N LEU A 200 -1.94 4.89 1.64
CA LEU A 200 -2.58 4.31 0.46
C LEU A 200 -3.75 5.16 0.00
N THR A 201 -3.95 5.16 -1.31
CA THR A 201 -5.14 5.73 -1.94
C THR A 201 -6.04 4.61 -2.45
N LYS A 202 -7.36 4.80 -2.31
CA LYS A 202 -8.38 3.85 -2.74
C LYS A 202 -9.44 4.55 -3.55
N ILE A 203 -9.97 3.88 -4.56
CA ILE A 203 -11.00 4.41 -5.46
C ILE A 203 -12.16 3.42 -5.50
N PHE A 204 -13.37 3.90 -5.26
CA PHE A 204 -14.59 3.11 -5.28
C PHE A 204 -15.64 3.78 -6.18
N LEU A 205 -16.47 2.98 -6.83
CA LEU A 205 -17.58 3.46 -7.66
C LEU A 205 -18.90 3.14 -6.98
N ASN A 206 -19.72 4.18 -6.77
CA ASN A 206 -21.08 4.12 -6.22
C ASN A 206 -21.23 3.55 -4.80
N GLU A 207 -20.21 2.96 -4.25
CA GLU A 207 -20.21 2.41 -2.90
C GLU A 207 -18.89 2.69 -2.21
N LYS A 208 -18.97 3.32 -1.06
CA LYS A 208 -17.81 3.61 -0.24
C LYS A 208 -17.54 2.41 0.67
N VAL A 209 -16.40 1.76 0.45
CA VAL A 209 -15.98 0.61 1.26
C VAL A 209 -14.96 1.05 2.30
N THR A 210 -15.23 0.75 3.56
CA THR A 210 -14.41 1.19 4.71
C THR A 210 -13.68 0.04 5.41
N GLY A 211 -13.59 -1.12 4.78
CA GLY A 211 -12.90 -2.27 5.36
C GLY A 211 -11.39 -2.28 5.07
N ASN A 212 -10.62 -2.85 5.97
CA ASN A 212 -9.21 -3.14 5.76
C ASN A 212 -9.03 -4.67 5.62
N THR A 213 -9.39 -5.18 4.46
CA THR A 213 -9.22 -6.58 4.11
C THR A 213 -8.22 -6.72 2.97
N GLU A 214 -7.47 -7.81 2.95
CA GLU A 214 -6.59 -8.14 1.83
C GLU A 214 -7.39 -8.12 0.52
N GLY A 215 -6.90 -7.40 -0.48
CA GLY A 215 -7.58 -7.24 -1.77
C GLY A 215 -8.70 -6.19 -1.80
N SER A 216 -8.98 -5.51 -0.69
CA SER A 216 -9.98 -4.44 -0.65
C SER A 216 -9.46 -3.09 -1.15
N PHE A 217 -8.17 -2.97 -1.38
CA PHE A 217 -7.58 -1.75 -1.90
C PHE A 217 -7.35 -1.83 -3.41
N PHE A 218 -7.41 -0.68 -4.04
CA PHE A 218 -7.26 -0.54 -5.49
C PHE A 218 -5.90 0.01 -5.84
N LYS A 219 -5.49 -0.21 -7.08
CA LYS A 219 -4.25 0.38 -7.63
C LYS A 219 -4.32 1.90 -7.55
N ARG A 220 -3.16 2.55 -7.39
CA ARG A 220 -3.04 4.01 -7.30
C ARG A 220 -3.55 4.75 -8.52
N THR A 221 -3.51 4.11 -9.68
CA THR A 221 -4.07 4.62 -10.93
C THR A 221 -5.12 3.65 -11.44
N GLN A 222 -6.32 4.15 -11.72
CA GLN A 222 -7.40 3.30 -12.16
C GLN A 222 -8.22 3.93 -13.26
N SER A 223 -8.52 3.15 -14.31
CA SER A 223 -9.46 3.50 -15.37
C SER A 223 -10.83 2.94 -15.01
N ILE A 224 -11.85 3.80 -14.95
CA ILE A 224 -13.18 3.47 -14.45
C ILE A 224 -14.20 3.84 -15.51
N PRO A 225 -15.03 2.89 -15.98
CA PRO A 225 -16.20 3.23 -16.77
C PRO A 225 -17.25 3.89 -15.87
N VAL A 226 -17.73 5.05 -16.27
CA VAL A 226 -18.70 5.84 -15.53
C VAL A 226 -19.84 6.28 -16.44
N ALA A 227 -20.98 6.49 -15.83
CA ALA A 227 -22.16 7.08 -16.47
C ALA A 227 -22.64 8.28 -15.66
N ASN A 228 -23.47 9.10 -16.30
CA ASN A 228 -24.14 10.21 -15.62
C ASN A 228 -24.86 9.75 -14.35
N GLY A 229 -24.65 10.44 -13.25
CA GLY A 229 -25.22 10.12 -11.94
C GLY A 229 -24.38 9.20 -11.07
N ASP A 230 -23.30 8.61 -11.59
CA ASP A 230 -22.36 7.83 -10.80
C ASP A 230 -21.61 8.71 -9.81
N VAL A 231 -21.15 8.10 -8.72
CA VAL A 231 -20.35 8.74 -7.68
C VAL A 231 -19.05 7.96 -7.50
N ILE A 232 -17.94 8.66 -7.59
CA ILE A 232 -16.62 8.08 -7.34
C ILE A 232 -16.15 8.55 -5.97
N TYR A 233 -15.72 7.60 -5.13
CA TYR A 233 -15.14 7.88 -3.83
C TYR A 233 -13.63 7.64 -3.90
N VAL A 234 -12.84 8.69 -3.69
CA VAL A 234 -11.38 8.60 -3.60
C VAL A 234 -10.97 8.82 -2.16
N GLY A 235 -10.42 7.81 -1.53
CA GLY A 235 -9.98 7.85 -0.14
C GLY A 235 -8.46 7.81 -0.02
N CYS A 236 -7.93 8.42 1.03
CA CYS A 236 -6.51 8.39 1.38
C CYS A 236 -6.36 8.32 2.89
N GLY A 237 -5.46 7.48 3.39
CA GLY A 237 -5.17 7.47 4.83
C GLY A 237 -4.91 6.09 5.44
N GLU A 238 -5.01 5.02 4.67
CA GLU A 238 -4.60 3.70 5.13
C GLU A 238 -3.09 3.54 4.98
N TYR A 239 -2.44 2.91 5.95
CA TYR A 239 -0.99 2.71 5.93
C TYR A 239 -0.58 1.79 4.78
N ALA A 240 0.49 2.14 4.07
CA ALA A 240 1.16 1.24 3.14
C ALA A 240 1.75 0.01 3.88
N TRP A 241 2.16 0.23 5.13
CA TRP A 241 2.57 -0.81 6.08
C TRP A 241 1.65 -0.80 7.30
N PRO A 242 0.47 -1.42 7.24
CA PRO A 242 -0.40 -1.48 8.40
C PRO A 242 0.25 -2.31 9.52
N SER A 243 0.05 -1.92 10.78
CA SER A 243 0.52 -2.68 11.92
C SER A 243 -0.18 -4.05 12.01
N MET A 244 0.36 -4.97 12.79
CA MET A 244 -0.25 -6.28 13.02
C MET A 244 -1.68 -6.17 13.57
N ASN A 245 -2.00 -5.09 14.27
CA ASN A 245 -3.35 -4.81 14.75
C ASN A 245 -4.36 -4.58 13.60
N ASN A 246 -3.88 -4.35 12.39
CA ASN A 246 -4.70 -4.18 11.20
C ASN A 246 -5.00 -5.48 10.46
N GLN A 247 -4.67 -6.63 11.01
CA GLN A 247 -4.89 -7.93 10.40
C GLN A 247 -6.32 -8.47 10.57
N SER A 248 -7.19 -7.77 11.28
CA SER A 248 -8.58 -8.19 11.45
C SER A 248 -9.28 -8.32 10.09
N THR A 249 -10.03 -9.40 9.90
CA THR A 249 -10.92 -9.58 8.75
C THR A 249 -12.22 -8.80 8.90
N GLU A 250 -12.46 -8.21 10.07
CA GLU A 250 -13.62 -7.37 10.30
C GLU A 250 -13.45 -6.03 9.58
N ALA A 251 -14.54 -5.53 9.03
CA ALA A 251 -14.57 -4.19 8.46
C ALA A 251 -14.24 -3.16 9.54
N ARG A 252 -13.35 -2.24 9.22
CA ARG A 252 -13.01 -1.12 10.10
C ARG A 252 -13.40 0.18 9.45
N ASP A 253 -13.74 1.16 10.27
CA ASP A 253 -13.95 2.50 9.78
C ASP A 253 -12.64 3.04 9.19
N TYR A 254 -12.74 3.45 7.94
CA TYR A 254 -11.64 4.09 7.25
C TYR A 254 -11.62 5.57 7.62
N THR A 255 -10.69 5.95 8.47
CA THR A 255 -10.64 7.31 9.09
C THR A 255 -9.84 8.32 8.27
N GLY A 256 -9.55 8.03 7.00
CA GLY A 256 -8.80 8.92 6.15
C GLY A 256 -9.60 10.11 5.62
N THR A 257 -9.03 10.77 4.63
CA THR A 257 -9.64 11.89 3.92
C THR A 257 -10.34 11.37 2.67
N TRP A 258 -11.53 11.89 2.38
CA TRP A 258 -12.35 11.47 1.26
C TRP A 258 -12.60 12.62 0.27
N TYR A 259 -12.54 12.27 -1.01
CA TYR A 259 -12.88 13.14 -2.13
C TYR A 259 -13.96 12.45 -2.94
N VAL A 260 -15.14 13.06 -3.00
CA VAL A 260 -16.35 12.47 -3.57
C VAL A 260 -16.65 13.18 -4.88
N LEU A 261 -16.61 12.44 -5.99
CA LEU A 261 -16.78 13.00 -7.33
C LEU A 261 -18.14 12.59 -7.88
N HIS A 262 -19.05 13.58 -8.05
CA HIS A 262 -20.35 13.37 -8.65
C HIS A 262 -20.23 13.51 -10.17
N VAL A 263 -20.49 12.43 -10.90
CA VAL A 263 -20.34 12.39 -12.37
C VAL A 263 -21.58 12.99 -13.02
N VAL A 264 -21.37 14.01 -13.87
CA VAL A 264 -22.42 14.73 -14.56
C VAL A 264 -22.10 14.81 -16.06
N ASN A 265 -23.04 14.38 -16.91
CA ASN A 265 -22.95 14.59 -18.35
C ASN A 265 -23.34 16.03 -18.70
N VAL A 266 -22.36 16.85 -19.07
CA VAL A 266 -22.61 18.28 -19.38
C VAL A 266 -23.33 18.50 -20.73
N ASN A 267 -23.47 17.48 -21.54
CA ASN A 267 -24.18 17.55 -22.83
C ASN A 267 -25.65 17.11 -22.76
N GLU A 268 -26.13 16.76 -21.55
CA GLU A 268 -27.52 16.30 -21.34
C GLU A 268 -28.50 17.44 -21.08
N GLY A 269 -28.38 18.52 -21.82
CA GLY A 269 -29.23 19.71 -21.73
C GLY A 269 -28.73 20.71 -20.67
N SER A 270 -28.91 22.00 -20.96
CA SER A 270 -28.41 23.07 -20.12
C SER A 270 -29.05 23.12 -18.72
N GLY A 271 -30.33 22.75 -18.61
CA GLY A 271 -31.04 22.72 -17.32
C GLY A 271 -30.50 21.67 -16.39
N TYR A 272 -30.12 20.53 -16.91
CA TYR A 272 -29.56 19.44 -16.09
C TYR A 272 -28.23 19.82 -15.43
N VAL A 273 -27.33 20.44 -16.19
CA VAL A 273 -26.03 20.87 -15.67
C VAL A 273 -26.22 21.95 -14.59
N ASN A 274 -27.11 22.90 -14.84
CA ASN A 274 -27.41 23.95 -13.87
C ASN A 274 -27.99 23.39 -12.59
N ASP A 275 -28.93 22.45 -12.68
CA ASP A 275 -29.53 21.82 -11.50
C ASP A 275 -28.48 21.03 -10.69
N ALA A 276 -27.57 20.32 -11.36
CA ALA A 276 -26.51 19.60 -10.71
C ALA A 276 -25.51 20.53 -9.99
N ILE A 277 -25.16 21.66 -10.61
CA ILE A 277 -24.28 22.65 -10.01
C ILE A 277 -24.96 23.37 -8.86
N ASP A 278 -26.22 23.74 -9.01
CA ASP A 278 -27.01 24.42 -7.97
C ASP A 278 -27.26 23.51 -6.75
N ALA A 279 -27.29 22.21 -6.95
CA ALA A 279 -27.43 21.24 -5.86
C ALA A 279 -26.15 21.04 -5.02
N LEU A 280 -25.00 21.49 -5.53
CA LEU A 280 -23.74 21.43 -4.78
C LEU A 280 -23.64 22.58 -3.78
N PRO A 281 -23.03 22.34 -2.60
CA PRO A 281 -22.70 23.42 -1.68
C PRO A 281 -21.82 24.46 -2.38
N SER A 282 -22.10 25.74 -2.16
CA SER A 282 -21.20 26.80 -2.60
C SER A 282 -19.92 26.80 -1.76
N ALA A 283 -18.83 27.39 -2.27
CA ALA A 283 -17.59 27.50 -1.50
C ALA A 283 -17.75 28.26 -0.19
N SER A 284 -18.77 29.14 -0.09
CA SER A 284 -19.10 29.87 1.16
C SER A 284 -19.81 29.00 2.19
N ASP A 285 -20.45 27.90 1.79
CA ASP A 285 -21.19 26.99 2.66
C ASP A 285 -20.31 25.85 3.21
N VAL A 286 -19.10 25.77 2.73
CA VAL A 286 -18.13 24.73 3.10
C VAL A 286 -17.02 25.36 3.94
N SER A 287 -16.77 24.81 5.11
CA SER A 287 -15.77 25.33 6.07
C SER A 287 -14.33 24.89 5.74
N TYR A 288 -13.99 24.67 4.49
CA TYR A 288 -12.68 24.23 4.05
C TYR A 288 -12.39 24.73 2.63
N GLY A 289 -11.13 24.86 2.27
CA GLY A 289 -10.70 25.28 0.94
C GLY A 289 -10.67 24.15 -0.09
N SER A 290 -11.74 23.42 -0.26
CA SER A 290 -11.75 22.19 -1.04
C SER A 290 -12.56 22.23 -2.32
N TYR A 291 -12.87 23.36 -2.81
CA TYR A 291 -13.39 23.55 -4.14
C TYR A 291 -12.35 24.13 -5.07
#